data_82fe529f94ce12037d916b20c0b2f461
#
_entry.id   82fe529f94ce12037d916b20c0b2f461
#
_cell.length_a   1.000
_cell.length_b   1.000
_cell.length_c   1.000
_cell.angle_alpha   90.00
_cell.angle_beta   90.00
_cell.angle_gamma   90.00
#
_symmetry.space_group_name_H-M   'P 1'
#
loop_
_entity.id
_entity.type
_entity.pdbx_description
1 polymer ?
#
loop_
_entity_poly.entity_id
_entity_poly.type
_entity_poly.pdbx_seq_one_letter_code
_entity_poly.pdbx_strand_id
1 'polypeptide(L)'
;MDAAFSFTMKALDLIDMREHKGGHPRLGAVDVIPFIPIQGVEMEEAVQIAHELGRGLGKRGIPVFFYEEAATRPERKDLPAIRKGEYEGLAEKLKDPEWKPDEGPDHFNPKSGATVVGARVPLVAYNVNLKTNDLSLAKEIASKVRFRDGGFPHVRAMGVDLKEKGTVQVSLNLTHYQVTNIPAVYEFIKKEALTKGVEIEASEIVGLIPLGVLEGVVQHYLKCRQFSVRQVIEERILEFE
;
A
#
# COMPACT_ATOMS: atom_id res chain seq x y z
N MET A 1 -18.05 6.23 6.22
CA MET A 1 -18.25 6.78 4.86
C MET A 1 -18.23 8.32 4.86
N ASP A 2 -19.04 9.01 5.64
CA ASP A 2 -19.21 10.48 5.59
C ASP A 2 -17.92 11.28 5.82
N ALA A 3 -17.09 10.86 6.76
CA ALA A 3 -15.78 11.49 6.99
C ALA A 3 -14.87 11.41 5.76
N ALA A 4 -14.79 10.24 5.11
CA ALA A 4 -13.99 10.05 3.90
C ALA A 4 -14.53 10.91 2.75
N PHE A 5 -15.85 10.99 2.59
CA PHE A 5 -16.47 11.83 1.58
C PHE A 5 -16.18 13.32 1.83
N SER A 6 -16.41 13.80 3.04
CA SER A 6 -16.17 15.21 3.41
C SER A 6 -14.70 15.60 3.27
N PHE A 7 -13.79 14.73 3.69
CA PHE A 7 -12.34 14.93 3.52
C PHE A 7 -11.97 15.00 2.03
N THR A 8 -12.50 14.08 1.22
CA THR A 8 -12.27 14.05 -0.24
C THR A 8 -12.74 15.35 -0.88
N MET A 9 -13.94 15.80 -0.58
CA MET A 9 -14.46 17.06 -1.13
C MET A 9 -13.58 18.24 -0.73
N LYS A 10 -13.13 18.30 0.52
CA LYS A 10 -12.24 19.37 0.98
C LYS A 10 -10.88 19.35 0.27
N ALA A 11 -10.29 18.17 0.06
CA ALA A 11 -9.04 18.03 -0.67
C ALA A 11 -9.18 18.49 -2.14
N LEU A 12 -10.29 18.12 -2.80
CA LEU A 12 -10.60 18.55 -4.18
C LEU A 12 -10.80 20.06 -4.33
N ASP A 13 -11.27 20.73 -3.27
CA ASP A 13 -11.34 22.19 -3.25
C ASP A 13 -9.97 22.86 -3.20
N LEU A 14 -9.06 22.28 -2.39
CA LEU A 14 -7.77 22.89 -2.07
C LEU A 14 -6.65 22.51 -3.06
N ILE A 15 -6.73 21.36 -3.70
CA ILE A 15 -5.67 20.83 -4.57
C ILE A 15 -6.08 21.02 -6.04
N ASP A 16 -5.17 21.63 -6.81
CA ASP A 16 -5.31 21.72 -8.26
C ASP A 16 -4.18 20.92 -8.92
N MET A 17 -4.55 19.82 -9.57
CA MET A 17 -3.60 18.91 -10.19
C MET A 17 -2.83 19.53 -11.38
N ARG A 18 -3.34 20.61 -11.96
CA ARG A 18 -2.66 21.32 -13.05
C ARG A 18 -1.37 22.01 -12.58
N GLU A 19 -1.32 22.35 -11.29
CA GLU A 19 -0.16 23.02 -10.66
C GLU A 19 0.66 22.06 -9.78
N HIS A 20 0.08 20.89 -9.43
CA HIS A 20 0.69 19.92 -8.54
C HIS A 20 1.81 19.12 -9.22
N LYS A 21 2.98 19.09 -8.58
CA LYS A 21 4.10 18.21 -8.93
C LYS A 21 4.50 17.38 -7.72
N GLY A 22 4.67 16.09 -7.88
CA GLY A 22 5.04 15.17 -6.80
C GLY A 22 6.02 14.11 -7.31
N GLY A 23 6.84 13.58 -6.40
CA GLY A 23 7.79 12.49 -6.71
C GLY A 23 7.17 11.10 -6.62
N HIS A 24 5.91 10.98 -6.19
CA HIS A 24 5.21 9.71 -6.05
C HIS A 24 4.15 9.55 -7.15
N PRO A 25 3.97 8.35 -7.74
CA PRO A 25 2.90 8.08 -8.71
C PRO A 25 1.53 8.44 -8.14
N ARG A 26 0.72 9.18 -8.91
CA ARG A 26 -0.63 9.60 -8.53
C ARG A 26 -1.54 9.79 -9.75
N LEU A 27 -2.86 9.61 -9.56
CA LEU A 27 -3.88 9.85 -10.58
C LEU A 27 -4.65 11.14 -10.37
N GLY A 28 -4.67 11.68 -9.17
CA GLY A 28 -5.45 12.87 -8.88
C GLY A 28 -5.18 13.46 -7.51
N ALA A 29 -5.93 14.51 -7.18
CA ALA A 29 -5.84 15.26 -5.93
C ALA A 29 -6.14 14.39 -4.70
N VAL A 30 -7.07 13.44 -4.84
CA VAL A 30 -7.30 12.36 -3.88
C VAL A 30 -7.02 11.06 -4.61
N ASP A 31 -5.78 10.66 -4.57
CA ASP A 31 -5.25 9.60 -5.39
C ASP A 31 -5.86 8.22 -5.04
N VAL A 32 -5.85 7.84 -3.75
CA VAL A 32 -6.36 6.54 -3.31
C VAL A 32 -7.04 6.59 -1.95
N ILE A 33 -8.19 5.94 -1.84
CA ILE A 33 -8.96 5.80 -0.59
C ILE A 33 -9.19 4.32 -0.32
N PRO A 34 -8.40 3.68 0.55
CA PRO A 34 -8.64 2.32 0.99
C PRO A 34 -9.58 2.28 2.20
N PHE A 35 -10.55 1.38 2.20
CA PHE A 35 -11.25 0.94 3.39
C PHE A 35 -10.57 -0.34 3.90
N ILE A 36 -10.23 -0.35 5.18
CA ILE A 36 -9.45 -1.42 5.80
C ILE A 36 -10.23 -1.90 7.01
N PRO A 37 -10.80 -3.12 6.97
CA PRO A 37 -11.47 -3.68 8.14
C PRO A 37 -10.43 -3.96 9.23
N ILE A 38 -10.67 -3.44 10.44
CA ILE A 38 -9.75 -3.60 11.59
C ILE A 38 -10.38 -4.52 12.63
N GLN A 39 -11.56 -4.15 13.14
CA GLN A 39 -12.25 -4.90 14.19
C GLN A 39 -13.76 -4.75 14.03
N GLY A 40 -14.50 -5.86 14.16
CA GLY A 40 -15.96 -5.86 14.11
C GLY A 40 -16.56 -5.51 12.74
N VAL A 41 -15.76 -5.55 11.67
CA VAL A 41 -16.17 -5.26 10.28
C VAL A 41 -15.54 -6.31 9.37
N GLU A 42 -16.35 -6.92 8.52
CA GLU A 42 -15.87 -7.89 7.53
C GLU A 42 -15.44 -7.19 6.22
N MET A 43 -14.67 -7.91 5.40
CA MET A 43 -14.16 -7.36 4.13
C MET A 43 -15.30 -6.97 3.18
N GLU A 44 -16.38 -7.73 3.15
CA GLU A 44 -17.57 -7.50 2.34
C GLU A 44 -18.25 -6.17 2.68
N GLU A 45 -18.29 -5.81 3.96
CA GLU A 45 -18.82 -4.51 4.41
C GLU A 45 -17.90 -3.37 3.98
N ALA A 46 -16.58 -3.56 4.08
CA ALA A 46 -15.61 -2.58 3.60
C ALA A 46 -15.71 -2.37 2.08
N VAL A 47 -15.96 -3.43 1.32
CA VAL A 47 -16.23 -3.36 -0.13
C VAL A 47 -17.51 -2.57 -0.43
N GLN A 48 -18.58 -2.82 0.33
CA GLN A 48 -19.85 -2.08 0.16
C GLN A 48 -19.64 -0.58 0.41
N ILE A 49 -18.94 -0.23 1.50
CA ILE A 49 -18.61 1.16 1.83
C ILE A 49 -17.75 1.81 0.72
N ALA A 50 -16.79 1.07 0.16
CA ALA A 50 -15.96 1.55 -0.95
C ALA A 50 -16.81 1.86 -2.18
N HIS A 51 -17.74 0.96 -2.55
CA HIS A 51 -18.65 1.18 -3.68
C HIS A 51 -19.63 2.33 -3.43
N GLU A 52 -20.14 2.49 -2.21
CA GLU A 52 -21.01 3.62 -1.86
C GLU A 52 -20.27 4.95 -1.97
N LEU A 53 -19.05 5.04 -1.46
CA LEU A 53 -18.20 6.22 -1.60
C LEU A 53 -17.94 6.52 -3.08
N GLY A 54 -17.52 5.52 -3.85
CA GLY A 54 -17.23 5.66 -5.28
C GLY A 54 -18.43 6.21 -6.07
N ARG A 55 -19.64 5.65 -5.84
CA ARG A 55 -20.87 6.19 -6.43
C ARG A 55 -21.14 7.64 -6.02
N GLY A 56 -20.91 7.96 -4.75
CA GLY A 56 -21.06 9.32 -4.24
C GLY A 56 -20.13 10.33 -4.93
N LEU A 57 -18.86 9.95 -5.10
CA LEU A 57 -17.85 10.75 -5.79
C LEU A 57 -18.14 10.86 -7.30
N GLY A 58 -18.56 9.76 -7.93
CA GLY A 58 -18.97 9.75 -9.33
C GLY A 58 -20.10 10.72 -9.63
N LYS A 59 -21.12 10.79 -8.76
CA LYS A 59 -22.22 11.79 -8.85
C LYS A 59 -21.74 13.24 -8.71
N ARG A 60 -20.55 13.46 -8.18
CA ARG A 60 -19.90 14.79 -8.08
C ARG A 60 -18.97 15.09 -9.25
N GLY A 61 -18.96 14.24 -10.27
CA GLY A 61 -18.15 14.43 -11.47
C GLY A 61 -16.70 14.02 -11.33
N ILE A 62 -16.39 13.14 -10.39
CA ILE A 62 -15.05 12.60 -10.20
C ILE A 62 -14.98 11.22 -10.86
N PRO A 63 -14.05 10.96 -11.80
CA PRO A 63 -13.78 9.62 -12.30
C PRO A 63 -13.24 8.72 -11.19
N VAL A 64 -13.86 7.56 -10.97
CA VAL A 64 -13.49 6.62 -9.90
C VAL A 64 -13.18 5.25 -10.49
N PHE A 65 -12.07 4.66 -10.01
CA PHE A 65 -11.71 3.27 -10.27
C PHE A 65 -11.76 2.47 -8.97
N PHE A 66 -12.36 1.28 -9.01
CA PHE A 66 -12.31 0.37 -7.86
C PHE A 66 -11.09 -0.56 -7.95
N TYR A 67 -10.47 -0.86 -6.79
CA TYR A 67 -9.27 -1.69 -6.73
C TYR A 67 -9.28 -2.68 -5.55
N GLU A 68 -8.31 -3.60 -5.54
CA GLU A 68 -8.16 -4.70 -4.56
C GLU A 68 -9.48 -5.49 -4.46
N GLU A 69 -10.02 -5.69 -3.25
CA GLU A 69 -11.24 -6.49 -3.05
C GLU A 69 -12.52 -5.80 -3.58
N ALA A 70 -12.50 -4.48 -3.77
CA ALA A 70 -13.61 -3.76 -4.39
C ALA A 70 -13.52 -3.69 -5.93
N ALA A 71 -12.48 -4.25 -6.54
CA ALA A 71 -12.29 -4.21 -7.98
C ALA A 71 -13.46 -4.87 -8.72
N THR A 72 -14.01 -4.17 -9.71
CA THR A 72 -15.07 -4.69 -10.59
C THR A 72 -14.54 -5.53 -11.75
N ARG A 73 -13.21 -5.43 -12.01
CA ARG A 73 -12.50 -6.11 -13.09
C ARG A 73 -11.16 -6.66 -12.59
N PRO A 74 -10.74 -7.88 -12.99
CA PRO A 74 -9.49 -8.49 -12.52
C PRO A 74 -8.24 -7.64 -12.75
N GLU A 75 -8.14 -6.94 -13.90
CA GLU A 75 -7.01 -6.09 -14.26
C GLU A 75 -6.87 -4.84 -13.39
N ARG A 76 -7.90 -4.51 -12.61
CA ARG A 76 -7.94 -3.36 -11.68
C ARG A 76 -7.62 -3.72 -10.23
N LYS A 77 -7.38 -5.00 -9.94
CA LYS A 77 -6.97 -5.39 -8.57
C LYS A 77 -5.67 -4.71 -8.15
N ASP A 78 -4.72 -4.54 -9.07
CA ASP A 78 -3.41 -3.99 -8.75
C ASP A 78 -3.36 -2.46 -8.98
N LEU A 79 -3.21 -1.70 -7.88
CA LEU A 79 -3.13 -0.24 -7.90
C LEU A 79 -2.05 0.31 -8.87
N PRO A 80 -0.83 -0.26 -8.96
CA PRO A 80 0.16 0.13 -9.99
C PRO A 80 -0.36 0.04 -11.42
N ALA A 81 -1.20 -0.95 -11.76
CA ALA A 81 -1.78 -1.06 -13.10
C ALA A 81 -2.75 0.09 -13.39
N ILE A 82 -3.57 0.46 -12.40
CA ILE A 82 -4.46 1.62 -12.52
C ILE A 82 -3.65 2.91 -12.64
N ARG A 83 -2.60 3.09 -11.83
CA ARG A 83 -1.74 4.28 -11.85
C ARG A 83 -0.80 4.39 -13.05
N LYS A 84 -0.70 3.37 -13.89
CA LYS A 84 0.19 3.40 -15.06
C LYS A 84 -0.14 4.59 -15.98
N GLY A 85 0.87 5.42 -16.24
CA GLY A 85 0.75 6.69 -16.97
C GLY A 85 0.48 7.90 -16.08
N GLU A 86 0.15 7.67 -14.82
CA GLU A 86 -0.09 8.69 -13.79
C GLU A 86 -1.17 9.73 -14.20
N TYR A 87 -1.23 10.85 -13.51
CA TYR A 87 -2.14 11.94 -13.86
C TYR A 87 -1.88 12.46 -15.28
N GLU A 88 -0.61 12.53 -15.67
CA GLU A 88 -0.18 13.05 -16.97
C GLU A 88 -0.68 12.21 -18.15
N GLY A 89 -0.77 10.89 -17.98
CA GLY A 89 -1.29 9.96 -18.98
C GLY A 89 -2.79 9.69 -18.88
N LEU A 90 -3.47 10.22 -17.88
CA LEU A 90 -4.86 9.86 -17.58
C LEU A 90 -5.82 10.27 -18.71
N ALA A 91 -5.61 11.43 -19.33
CA ALA A 91 -6.46 11.90 -20.43
C ALA A 91 -6.43 10.94 -21.64
N GLU A 92 -5.27 10.36 -21.93
CA GLU A 92 -5.13 9.36 -23.00
C GLU A 92 -5.69 8.00 -22.59
N LYS A 93 -5.42 7.60 -21.34
CA LYS A 93 -5.93 6.35 -20.77
C LYS A 93 -7.46 6.25 -20.81
N LEU A 94 -8.16 7.34 -20.52
CA LEU A 94 -9.63 7.39 -20.51
C LEU A 94 -10.26 7.26 -21.91
N LYS A 95 -9.48 7.40 -22.98
CA LYS A 95 -9.98 7.13 -24.34
C LYS A 95 -10.11 5.64 -24.64
N ASP A 96 -9.38 4.80 -23.92
CA ASP A 96 -9.45 3.35 -24.04
C ASP A 96 -10.73 2.84 -23.34
N PRO A 97 -11.64 2.14 -24.05
CA PRO A 97 -12.86 1.58 -23.47
C PRO A 97 -12.62 0.64 -22.26
N GLU A 98 -11.46 -0.02 -22.18
CA GLU A 98 -11.09 -0.88 -21.07
C GLU A 98 -10.78 -0.09 -19.80
N TRP A 99 -10.41 1.19 -19.94
CA TRP A 99 -10.08 2.09 -18.84
C TRP A 99 -11.18 3.12 -18.52
N LYS A 100 -12.41 2.90 -18.99
CA LYS A 100 -13.55 3.71 -18.51
C LYS A 100 -13.67 3.58 -16.99
N PRO A 101 -13.90 4.70 -16.28
CA PRO A 101 -14.14 4.68 -14.83
C PRO A 101 -15.29 3.73 -14.46
N ASP A 102 -15.21 3.16 -13.27
CA ASP A 102 -16.30 2.35 -12.72
C ASP A 102 -17.49 3.23 -12.31
N GLU A 103 -17.19 4.45 -11.86
CA GLU A 103 -18.18 5.46 -11.50
C GLU A 103 -17.74 6.85 -11.99
N GLY A 104 -18.70 7.71 -12.23
CA GLY A 104 -18.45 9.07 -12.66
C GLY A 104 -18.25 9.23 -14.18
N PRO A 105 -17.74 10.41 -14.61
CA PRO A 105 -17.58 10.72 -16.02
C PRO A 105 -16.40 9.95 -16.65
N ASP A 106 -16.55 9.62 -17.93
CA ASP A 106 -15.52 8.97 -18.75
C ASP A 106 -14.58 9.97 -19.45
N HIS A 107 -14.56 11.21 -19.02
CA HIS A 107 -13.68 12.25 -19.52
C HIS A 107 -12.75 12.78 -18.44
N PHE A 108 -11.59 13.25 -18.87
CA PHE A 108 -10.54 13.76 -17.98
C PHE A 108 -10.98 15.06 -17.27
N ASN A 109 -10.84 15.08 -15.95
CA ASN A 109 -10.99 16.28 -15.13
C ASN A 109 -9.62 16.86 -14.81
N PRO A 110 -9.21 17.99 -15.42
CA PRO A 110 -7.86 18.52 -15.21
C PRO A 110 -7.57 18.99 -13.79
N LYS A 111 -8.60 19.48 -13.07
CA LYS A 111 -8.41 19.97 -11.70
C LYS A 111 -8.21 18.83 -10.70
N SER A 112 -9.05 17.81 -10.79
CA SER A 112 -9.06 16.74 -9.79
C SER A 112 -8.29 15.47 -10.19
N GLY A 113 -8.15 15.21 -11.51
CA GLY A 113 -7.76 13.89 -11.98
C GLY A 113 -8.82 12.85 -11.71
N ALA A 114 -8.41 11.64 -11.35
CA ALA A 114 -9.27 10.53 -10.94
C ALA A 114 -8.92 10.05 -9.52
N THR A 115 -9.85 9.32 -8.90
CA THR A 115 -9.66 8.74 -7.57
C THR A 115 -9.79 7.22 -7.65
N VAL A 116 -8.94 6.51 -6.93
CA VAL A 116 -9.03 5.06 -6.78
C VAL A 116 -9.61 4.74 -5.40
N VAL A 117 -10.69 3.98 -5.35
CA VAL A 117 -11.36 3.61 -4.11
C VAL A 117 -11.36 2.09 -3.97
N GLY A 118 -11.13 1.56 -2.79
CA GLY A 118 -11.14 0.11 -2.62
C GLY A 118 -11.20 -0.37 -1.19
N ALA A 119 -11.19 -1.68 -1.03
CA ALA A 119 -11.10 -2.35 0.25
C ALA A 119 -9.93 -3.34 0.21
N ARG A 120 -9.18 -3.44 1.30
CA ARG A 120 -8.02 -4.34 1.39
C ARG A 120 -7.65 -4.65 2.83
N VAL A 121 -6.90 -5.70 3.03
CA VAL A 121 -6.26 -5.99 4.32
C VAL A 121 -5.21 -4.92 4.69
N PRO A 122 -4.88 -4.76 5.98
CA PRO A 122 -3.83 -3.83 6.40
C PRO A 122 -2.50 -4.11 5.69
N LEU A 123 -1.90 -3.06 5.15
CA LEU A 123 -0.57 -3.10 4.55
C LEU A 123 0.47 -2.76 5.62
N VAL A 124 1.57 -3.49 5.65
CA VAL A 124 2.72 -3.20 6.52
C VAL A 124 3.82 -2.58 5.67
N ALA A 125 4.10 -1.30 5.90
CA ALA A 125 5.26 -0.62 5.34
C ALA A 125 6.47 -0.89 6.23
N TYR A 126 7.46 -1.58 5.68
CA TYR A 126 8.62 -2.07 6.39
C TYR A 126 9.89 -1.83 5.58
N ASN A 127 10.92 -1.27 6.19
CA ASN A 127 12.16 -0.94 5.52
C ASN A 127 13.34 -1.58 6.22
N VAL A 128 14.36 -1.97 5.45
CA VAL A 128 15.62 -2.53 5.95
C VAL A 128 16.78 -1.72 5.41
N ASN A 129 17.54 -1.07 6.30
CA ASN A 129 18.72 -0.28 5.97
C ASN A 129 19.95 -1.17 5.91
N LEU A 130 20.72 -1.05 4.83
CA LEU A 130 21.96 -1.79 4.61
C LEU A 130 23.15 -0.88 4.94
N LYS A 131 24.13 -1.42 5.64
CA LYS A 131 25.36 -0.72 6.03
C LYS A 131 26.30 -0.56 4.81
N THR A 132 25.82 0.11 3.79
CA THR A 132 26.53 0.38 2.54
C THR A 132 25.86 1.56 1.81
N ASN A 133 26.57 2.19 0.91
CA ASN A 133 26.02 3.20 -0.02
C ASN A 133 25.79 2.64 -1.44
N ASP A 134 25.94 1.33 -1.63
CA ASP A 134 25.69 0.68 -2.91
C ASP A 134 24.19 0.49 -3.18
N LEU A 135 23.62 1.46 -3.89
CA LEU A 135 22.22 1.41 -4.33
C LEU A 135 21.93 0.22 -5.26
N SER A 136 22.94 -0.26 -6.01
CA SER A 136 22.74 -1.38 -6.92
C SER A 136 22.44 -2.67 -6.15
N LEU A 137 23.12 -2.87 -5.00
CA LEU A 137 22.83 -3.99 -4.10
C LEU A 137 21.42 -3.91 -3.50
N ALA A 138 20.98 -2.73 -3.05
CA ALA A 138 19.62 -2.59 -2.53
C ALA A 138 18.57 -2.91 -3.60
N LYS A 139 18.79 -2.48 -4.85
CA LYS A 139 17.92 -2.80 -5.99
C LYS A 139 17.93 -4.29 -6.34
N GLU A 140 19.10 -4.94 -6.30
CA GLU A 140 19.24 -6.38 -6.53
C GLU A 140 18.42 -7.17 -5.48
N ILE A 141 18.60 -6.86 -4.20
CA ILE A 141 17.87 -7.52 -3.11
C ILE A 141 16.38 -7.26 -3.20
N ALA A 142 15.98 -6.01 -3.48
CA ALA A 142 14.58 -5.64 -3.68
C ALA A 142 13.92 -6.44 -4.83
N SER A 143 14.66 -6.67 -5.92
CA SER A 143 14.19 -7.50 -7.03
C SER A 143 13.99 -8.95 -6.63
N LYS A 144 14.89 -9.52 -5.84
CA LYS A 144 14.81 -10.92 -5.38
C LYS A 144 13.70 -11.16 -4.36
N VAL A 145 13.34 -10.14 -3.56
CA VAL A 145 12.33 -10.29 -2.49
C VAL A 145 10.91 -10.02 -2.98
N ARG A 146 10.72 -9.20 -4.01
CA ARG A 146 9.38 -8.80 -4.48
C ARG A 146 8.71 -9.85 -5.35
N PHE A 147 7.40 -9.98 -5.21
CA PHE A 147 6.60 -11.00 -5.87
C PHE A 147 6.69 -10.99 -7.40
N ARG A 148 6.63 -9.82 -8.03
CA ARG A 148 6.58 -9.74 -9.50
C ARG A 148 7.82 -10.29 -10.19
N ASP A 149 8.95 -10.40 -9.48
CA ASP A 149 10.21 -10.94 -10.01
C ASP A 149 10.51 -12.36 -9.48
N GLY A 150 9.50 -13.03 -8.89
CA GLY A 150 9.58 -14.41 -8.42
C GLY A 150 9.90 -14.54 -6.92
N GLY A 151 9.89 -13.44 -6.15
CA GLY A 151 10.08 -13.43 -4.70
C GLY A 151 8.82 -13.80 -3.91
N PHE A 152 8.71 -13.29 -2.69
CA PHE A 152 7.63 -13.65 -1.76
C PHE A 152 6.26 -13.13 -2.23
N PRO A 153 5.19 -13.93 -2.09
CA PRO A 153 3.84 -13.47 -2.35
C PRO A 153 3.49 -12.25 -1.49
N HIS A 154 2.70 -11.33 -2.05
CA HIS A 154 2.25 -10.11 -1.38
C HIS A 154 3.38 -9.18 -0.90
N VAL A 155 4.56 -9.24 -1.52
CA VAL A 155 5.67 -8.32 -1.26
C VAL A 155 5.91 -7.43 -2.46
N ARG A 156 5.86 -6.11 -2.23
CA ARG A 156 6.37 -5.09 -3.13
C ARG A 156 7.65 -4.53 -2.51
N ALA A 157 8.69 -4.35 -3.31
CA ALA A 157 9.95 -3.81 -2.81
C ALA A 157 10.68 -2.97 -3.85
N MET A 158 11.45 -2.00 -3.36
CA MET A 158 12.35 -1.16 -4.16
C MET A 158 13.61 -0.82 -3.37
N GLY A 159 14.73 -0.61 -4.09
CA GLY A 159 15.96 -0.06 -3.50
C GLY A 159 15.89 1.46 -3.48
N VAL A 160 16.22 2.06 -2.36
CA VAL A 160 16.19 3.51 -2.11
C VAL A 160 17.56 3.98 -1.63
N ASP A 161 17.99 5.14 -2.11
CA ASP A 161 19.22 5.80 -1.67
C ASP A 161 18.88 6.83 -0.56
N LEU A 162 19.42 6.60 0.63
CA LEU A 162 19.29 7.52 1.77
C LEU A 162 20.52 8.42 1.84
N LYS A 163 20.68 9.28 0.85
CA LYS A 163 21.88 10.14 0.65
C LYS A 163 22.32 10.89 1.91
N GLU A 164 21.37 11.41 2.67
CA GLU A 164 21.67 12.16 3.90
C GLU A 164 22.26 11.28 5.01
N LYS A 165 21.96 9.99 5.00
CA LYS A 165 22.46 9.00 5.97
C LYS A 165 23.70 8.26 5.44
N GLY A 166 24.04 8.38 4.16
CA GLY A 166 25.13 7.63 3.53
C GLY A 166 24.88 6.13 3.45
N THR A 167 23.62 5.70 3.50
CA THR A 167 23.20 4.30 3.48
C THR A 167 22.15 4.06 2.41
N VAL A 168 21.88 2.80 2.09
CA VAL A 168 20.79 2.41 1.18
C VAL A 168 19.76 1.57 1.90
N GLN A 169 18.55 1.53 1.38
CA GLN A 169 17.41 0.89 2.01
C GLN A 169 16.71 -0.03 1.01
N VAL A 170 16.32 -1.21 1.48
CA VAL A 170 15.29 -2.02 0.84
C VAL A 170 13.95 -1.63 1.46
N SER A 171 13.16 -0.87 0.70
CA SER A 171 11.82 -0.42 1.13
C SER A 171 10.78 -1.43 0.67
N LEU A 172 9.94 -1.89 1.60
CA LEU A 172 8.97 -2.95 1.36
C LEU A 172 7.54 -2.53 1.76
N ASN A 173 6.59 -3.05 1.01
CA ASN A 173 5.19 -3.10 1.41
C ASN A 173 4.74 -4.57 1.43
N LEU A 174 4.41 -5.07 2.62
CA LEU A 174 3.77 -6.37 2.80
C LEU A 174 2.26 -6.14 2.68
N THR A 175 1.71 -6.47 1.52
CA THR A 175 0.27 -6.22 1.22
C THR A 175 -0.65 -7.25 1.85
N HIS A 176 -0.10 -8.35 2.37
CA HIS A 176 -0.81 -9.37 3.14
C HIS A 176 0.16 -10.03 4.13
N TYR A 177 0.34 -9.42 5.30
CA TYR A 177 1.34 -9.82 6.31
C TYR A 177 1.11 -11.22 6.91
N GLN A 178 -0.11 -11.76 6.83
CA GLN A 178 -0.44 -13.11 7.28
C GLN A 178 0.10 -14.18 6.32
N VAL A 179 0.26 -13.85 5.02
CA VAL A 179 0.86 -14.75 4.03
C VAL A 179 2.38 -14.61 4.04
N THR A 180 2.88 -13.37 4.02
CA THR A 180 4.33 -13.10 4.12
C THR A 180 4.58 -12.12 5.25
N ASN A 181 5.21 -12.61 6.33
CA ASN A 181 5.46 -11.84 7.56
C ASN A 181 6.84 -11.14 7.55
N ILE A 182 7.03 -10.21 8.50
CA ILE A 182 8.29 -9.47 8.66
C ILE A 182 9.50 -10.40 8.82
N PRO A 183 9.51 -11.42 9.71
CA PRO A 183 10.66 -12.31 9.86
C PRO A 183 11.11 -12.95 8.55
N ALA A 184 10.20 -13.41 7.72
CA ALA A 184 10.53 -14.07 6.45
C ALA A 184 11.31 -13.14 5.51
N VAL A 185 10.84 -11.91 5.31
CA VAL A 185 11.51 -10.95 4.43
C VAL A 185 12.81 -10.40 5.06
N TYR A 186 12.82 -10.19 6.38
CA TYR A 186 14.02 -9.72 7.08
C TYR A 186 15.16 -10.71 7.00
N GLU A 187 14.93 -11.97 7.34
CA GLU A 187 15.98 -13.02 7.28
C GLU A 187 16.46 -13.25 5.85
N PHE A 188 15.57 -13.17 4.86
CA PHE A 188 15.95 -13.23 3.46
C PHE A 188 16.89 -12.08 3.08
N ILE A 189 16.51 -10.83 3.36
CA ILE A 189 17.31 -9.64 3.05
C ILE A 189 18.66 -9.71 3.76
N LYS A 190 18.66 -10.07 5.04
CA LYS A 190 19.88 -10.25 5.84
C LYS A 190 20.82 -11.28 5.22
N LYS A 191 20.29 -12.43 4.80
CA LYS A 191 21.07 -13.48 4.14
C LYS A 191 21.68 -12.96 2.82
N GLU A 192 20.88 -12.32 1.96
CA GLU A 192 21.36 -11.78 0.68
C GLU A 192 22.45 -10.71 0.88
N ALA A 193 22.26 -9.79 1.83
CA ALA A 193 23.24 -8.77 2.17
C ALA A 193 24.56 -9.40 2.67
N LEU A 194 24.49 -10.39 3.56
CA LEU A 194 25.67 -11.10 4.08
C LEU A 194 26.45 -11.83 2.99
N THR A 195 25.81 -12.37 1.93
CA THR A 195 26.52 -12.96 0.79
C THR A 195 27.43 -11.97 0.04
N LYS A 196 27.17 -10.69 0.21
CA LYS A 196 27.95 -9.59 -0.36
C LYS A 196 28.85 -8.89 0.68
N GLY A 197 28.97 -9.46 1.88
CA GLY A 197 29.76 -8.88 2.97
C GLY A 197 29.15 -7.63 3.61
N VAL A 198 27.83 -7.40 3.44
CA VAL A 198 27.12 -6.24 3.96
C VAL A 198 26.22 -6.64 5.13
N GLU A 199 26.27 -5.86 6.21
CA GLU A 199 25.42 -6.05 7.39
C GLU A 199 24.13 -5.21 7.28
N ILE A 200 23.09 -5.63 8.00
CA ILE A 200 21.92 -4.79 8.26
C ILE A 200 22.33 -3.73 9.30
N GLU A 201 22.06 -2.48 9.00
CA GLU A 201 22.27 -1.38 9.93
C GLU A 201 21.10 -1.25 10.91
N ALA A 202 19.88 -1.22 10.37
CA ALA A 202 18.64 -1.08 11.12
C ALA A 202 17.44 -1.54 10.27
N SER A 203 16.29 -1.64 10.91
CA SER A 203 15.02 -1.73 10.21
C SER A 203 14.00 -0.80 10.85
N GLU A 204 12.98 -0.42 10.09
CA GLU A 204 11.92 0.45 10.57
C GLU A 204 10.54 0.02 10.07
N ILE A 205 9.54 0.18 10.92
CA ILE A 205 8.13 0.08 10.56
C ILE A 205 7.62 1.50 10.34
N VAL A 206 7.00 1.75 9.20
CA VAL A 206 6.49 3.07 8.86
C VAL A 206 4.98 3.13 9.13
N GLY A 207 4.58 4.00 10.06
CA GLY A 207 3.19 4.14 10.47
C GLY A 207 2.71 3.05 11.44
N LEU A 208 1.41 2.76 11.41
CA LEU A 208 0.77 1.80 12.29
C LEU A 208 0.69 0.41 11.64
N ILE A 209 0.77 -0.62 12.47
CA ILE A 209 0.64 -2.01 12.06
C ILE A 209 -0.39 -2.75 12.92
N PRO A 210 -1.05 -3.79 12.38
CA PRO A 210 -1.86 -4.68 13.20
C PRO A 210 -1.03 -5.41 14.25
N LEU A 211 -1.60 -5.61 15.43
CA LEU A 211 -0.95 -6.33 16.54
C LEU A 211 -0.50 -7.76 16.13
N GLY A 212 -1.29 -8.42 15.27
CA GLY A 212 -0.95 -9.75 14.72
C GLY A 212 0.38 -9.81 13.95
N VAL A 213 0.92 -8.68 13.48
CA VAL A 213 2.26 -8.62 12.87
C VAL A 213 3.34 -8.98 13.89
N LEU A 214 3.18 -8.53 15.15
CA LEU A 214 4.12 -8.79 16.23
C LEU A 214 4.09 -10.25 16.70
N GLU A 215 2.94 -10.92 16.57
CA GLU A 215 2.81 -12.35 16.87
C GLU A 215 3.84 -13.17 16.10
N GLY A 216 3.93 -12.98 14.79
CA GLY A 216 4.90 -13.66 13.94
C GLY A 216 6.36 -13.36 14.33
N VAL A 217 6.66 -12.15 14.78
CA VAL A 217 8.01 -11.77 15.26
C VAL A 217 8.36 -12.51 16.53
N VAL A 218 7.47 -12.54 17.52
CA VAL A 218 7.67 -13.25 18.80
C VAL A 218 7.82 -14.76 18.56
N GLN A 219 6.91 -15.35 17.77
CA GLN A 219 6.95 -16.78 17.45
C GLN A 219 8.27 -17.17 16.77
N HIS A 220 8.76 -16.36 15.85
CA HIS A 220 9.98 -16.66 15.09
C HIS A 220 11.24 -16.53 15.94
N TYR A 221 11.47 -15.36 16.57
CA TYR A 221 12.73 -15.07 17.26
C TYR A 221 12.81 -15.65 18.66
N LEU A 222 11.72 -15.65 19.43
CA LEU A 222 11.69 -16.23 20.77
C LEU A 222 11.34 -17.73 20.77
N LYS A 223 11.03 -18.30 19.60
CA LYS A 223 10.60 -19.71 19.46
C LYS A 223 9.32 -20.06 20.24
N CYS A 224 8.53 -19.08 20.61
CA CYS A 224 7.27 -19.23 21.32
C CYS A 224 6.14 -19.59 20.35
N ARG A 225 6.13 -20.82 19.82
CA ARG A 225 5.22 -21.26 18.74
C ARG A 225 3.72 -21.12 19.06
N GLN A 226 3.37 -21.10 20.34
CA GLN A 226 1.98 -20.96 20.80
C GLN A 226 1.64 -19.54 21.26
N PHE A 227 2.58 -18.59 21.11
CA PHE A 227 2.29 -17.20 21.46
C PHE A 227 1.14 -16.68 20.58
N SER A 228 0.19 -16.04 21.25
CA SER A 228 -0.90 -15.30 20.59
C SER A 228 -1.00 -13.91 21.19
N VAL A 229 -1.35 -12.93 20.38
CA VAL A 229 -1.61 -11.56 20.82
C VAL A 229 -2.70 -11.47 21.91
N ARG A 230 -3.60 -12.48 21.97
CA ARG A 230 -4.58 -12.63 23.07
C ARG A 230 -3.95 -12.84 24.45
N GLN A 231 -2.64 -13.09 24.54
CA GLN A 231 -1.88 -13.14 25.80
C GLN A 231 -1.37 -11.76 26.21
N VAL A 232 -1.56 -10.73 25.39
CA VAL A 232 -1.22 -9.34 25.69
C VAL A 232 -2.32 -8.73 26.55
N ILE A 233 -1.96 -8.06 27.65
CA ILE A 233 -2.92 -7.55 28.63
C ILE A 233 -3.84 -6.50 27.99
N GLU A 234 -3.29 -5.58 27.22
CA GLU A 234 -4.02 -4.50 26.56
C GLU A 234 -5.06 -5.04 25.58
N GLU A 235 -4.72 -6.09 24.84
CA GLU A 235 -5.65 -6.75 23.90
C GLU A 235 -6.85 -7.35 24.66
N ARG A 236 -6.59 -7.96 25.82
CA ARG A 236 -7.66 -8.52 26.67
C ARG A 236 -8.57 -7.45 27.25
N ILE A 237 -8.05 -6.27 27.54
CA ILE A 237 -8.85 -5.15 28.04
C ILE A 237 -9.79 -4.64 26.93
N LEU A 238 -9.28 -4.49 25.72
CA LEU A 238 -10.05 -4.01 24.57
C LEU A 238 -11.15 -4.98 24.10
N GLU A 239 -11.03 -6.29 24.43
CA GLU A 239 -12.09 -7.27 24.14
C GLU A 239 -13.36 -7.06 24.98
N PHE A 240 -13.28 -6.29 26.08
CA PHE A 240 -14.37 -6.08 27.03
C PHE A 240 -15.02 -4.68 26.94
N GLU A 241 -14.54 -3.81 26.09
CA GLU A 241 -15.14 -2.51 25.75
C GLU A 241 -16.03 -2.61 24.51
#